data_2f245b44a680852cd804ffd7e2fb547c
#
_entry.id   2f245b44a680852cd804ffd7e2fb547c
#
_cell.length_a   1.000
_cell.length_b   1.000
_cell.length_c   1.000
_cell.angle_alpha   90.00
_cell.angle_beta   90.00
_cell.angle_gamma   90.00
#
_symmetry.space_group_name_H-M   'P 1'
#
loop_
_entity.id
_entity.type
_entity.pdbx_description
1 polymer ?
#
loop_
_entity_poly.entity_id
_entity_poly.type
_entity_poly.pdbx_seq_one_letter_code
_entity_poly.pdbx_strand_id
1 'polypeptide(L)'
;MKLVKLSVVTMLIAGMASCSFAADTLADAFKNGKVSGELKVWYFDKDTEKLNSSTSPTSVLKDTAKSGDILNTTVVLNYVTDAFYGFKLGTTIQANAAPFVDEEGKEAYKDDMYGSGAVLSEAYLGYTLGKTNAKIGRQFISTPIVNGSGSRIVKESFEGATIVNTDLPATTLMAGYIDKFQGRTSTGMGETDGNAPTFEKRAIFLGVSASTTYKFDDAYTAAVINKSIPNLTLTGQYAWAGDVNSGINTKDVDIYYTEANYVLPLNGFKLGFDANYRGSKTDLISGTGVNVIGYDGTQTAGRISISELAGFGAAFTAATTSSDDAVIAGMGNGASSYTATLVKASSPSLRANTDSYRFDFTYDFSKVGVDGLKTILQYGLANQDRVKSATTSADYISYAAGVSYAVPALKGLSLELQYEKQEIETTRYSNNTKFTADLDELRFKANYKF
;
A
#
# COMPACT_ATOMS: atom_id res chain seq x y z
N MET A 1 -2.85 10.21 14.60
CA MET A 1 -3.11 10.26 13.16
C MET A 1 -4.48 10.89 13.01
N LYS A 2 -4.60 12.02 12.36
CA LYS A 2 -5.87 12.29 11.72
C LYS A 2 -6.14 11.03 10.91
N LEU A 3 -7.25 10.33 11.11
CA LEU A 3 -7.87 9.47 10.11
C LEU A 3 -8.37 10.36 8.96
N VAL A 4 -7.59 11.38 8.68
CA VAL A 4 -7.53 11.94 7.38
C VAL A 4 -6.69 10.91 6.64
N LYS A 5 -7.30 10.03 5.85
CA LYS A 5 -6.68 9.83 4.56
C LYS A 5 -6.32 11.25 4.12
N LEU A 6 -5.05 11.64 4.34
CA LEU A 6 -4.51 12.70 3.54
C LEU A 6 -4.85 12.20 2.15
N SER A 7 -5.85 12.80 1.56
CA SER A 7 -6.32 12.41 0.23
C SER A 7 -5.03 12.25 -0.56
N VAL A 8 -4.88 11.13 -1.29
CA VAL A 8 -3.73 10.84 -2.17
C VAL A 8 -3.32 12.08 -2.96
N VAL A 9 -4.29 12.95 -3.25
CA VAL A 9 -4.13 14.29 -3.82
C VAL A 9 -3.26 15.22 -2.98
N THR A 10 -3.31 15.17 -1.66
CA THR A 10 -2.52 16.08 -0.82
C THR A 10 -1.03 15.73 -0.90
N MET A 11 -0.66 14.47 -1.10
CA MET A 11 0.73 14.09 -1.34
C MET A 11 1.20 14.45 -2.76
N LEU A 12 0.33 14.34 -3.77
CA LEU A 12 0.63 14.80 -5.13
C LEU A 12 0.75 16.33 -5.20
N ILE A 13 -0.07 17.06 -4.43
CA ILE A 13 -0.09 18.53 -4.41
C ILE A 13 0.98 19.11 -3.47
N ALA A 14 1.39 18.42 -2.40
CA ALA A 14 2.41 18.93 -1.47
C ALA A 14 3.79 19.21 -2.13
N GLY A 15 4.05 18.56 -3.26
CA GLY A 15 5.21 18.91 -4.12
C GLY A 15 4.99 20.14 -5.01
N MET A 16 3.78 20.73 -5.05
CA MET A 16 3.41 21.79 -6.00
C MET A 16 3.34 23.20 -5.39
N ALA A 17 3.31 23.33 -4.06
CA ALA A 17 3.13 24.60 -3.39
C ALA A 17 4.46 25.27 -3.01
N SER A 18 5.23 25.71 -4.00
CA SER A 18 6.19 26.80 -3.80
C SER A 18 6.21 27.68 -5.04
N CYS A 19 5.48 28.77 -5.01
CA CYS A 19 5.83 29.96 -5.79
C CYS A 19 7.17 30.48 -5.24
N SER A 20 8.28 29.79 -5.51
CA SER A 20 9.60 30.36 -5.35
C SER A 20 9.91 31.17 -6.60
N PHE A 21 10.49 32.34 -6.43
CA PHE A 21 11.09 33.10 -7.53
C PHE A 21 11.96 32.12 -8.32
N ALA A 22 11.73 32.04 -9.63
CA ALA A 22 12.55 31.22 -10.51
C ALA A 22 14.03 31.62 -10.33
N ALA A 23 14.91 30.65 -10.26
CA ALA A 23 16.34 30.91 -10.21
C ALA A 23 16.77 31.60 -11.50
N ASP A 24 17.64 32.63 -11.39
CA ASP A 24 18.10 33.42 -12.54
C ASP A 24 19.03 32.60 -13.44
N THR A 25 19.75 31.65 -12.87
CA THR A 25 20.66 30.76 -13.60
C THR A 25 20.41 29.27 -13.20
N LEU A 26 20.84 28.37 -14.07
CA LEU A 26 20.80 26.94 -13.74
C LEU A 26 21.67 26.62 -12.50
N ALA A 27 22.80 27.29 -12.34
CA ALA A 27 23.64 27.14 -11.16
C ALA A 27 22.92 27.56 -9.87
N ASP A 28 22.16 28.66 -9.91
CA ASP A 28 21.36 29.12 -8.78
C ASP A 28 20.21 28.13 -8.48
N ALA A 29 19.59 27.52 -9.49
CA ALA A 29 18.60 26.50 -9.29
C ALA A 29 19.15 25.31 -8.48
N PHE A 30 20.36 24.86 -8.78
CA PHE A 30 21.04 23.84 -7.99
C PHE A 30 21.43 24.35 -6.59
N LYS A 31 21.99 25.54 -6.48
CA LYS A 31 22.42 26.09 -5.19
C LYS A 31 21.28 26.32 -4.23
N ASN A 32 20.11 26.73 -4.73
CA ASN A 32 18.90 27.00 -3.94
C ASN A 32 18.01 25.75 -3.78
N GLY A 33 18.45 24.59 -4.25
CA GLY A 33 17.76 23.33 -4.11
C GLY A 33 17.57 22.94 -2.65
N LYS A 34 16.55 22.14 -2.39
CA LYS A 34 16.19 21.70 -1.05
C LYS A 34 16.60 20.25 -0.82
N VAL A 35 17.30 20.02 0.27
CA VAL A 35 17.58 18.69 0.82
C VAL A 35 16.55 18.39 1.89
N SER A 36 16.04 17.19 1.89
CA SER A 36 15.23 16.62 2.96
C SER A 36 15.52 15.12 3.05
N GLY A 37 15.11 14.49 4.13
CA GLY A 37 15.37 13.07 4.25
C GLY A 37 14.70 12.42 5.45
N GLU A 38 14.99 11.14 5.60
CA GLU A 38 14.47 10.33 6.70
C GLU A 38 15.52 9.29 7.12
N LEU A 39 15.77 9.19 8.41
CA LEU A 39 16.50 8.08 9.03
C LEU A 39 15.45 7.12 9.59
N LYS A 40 15.59 5.83 9.27
CA LYS A 40 14.66 4.79 9.74
C LYS A 40 15.45 3.71 10.50
N VAL A 41 14.88 3.27 11.62
CA VAL A 41 15.28 2.06 12.33
C VAL A 41 14.02 1.27 12.58
N TRP A 42 13.86 0.13 11.88
CA TRP A 42 12.67 -0.69 11.95
C TRP A 42 13.03 -2.11 12.38
N TYR A 43 12.33 -2.62 13.37
CA TYR A 43 12.39 -4.00 13.83
C TYR A 43 11.05 -4.67 13.58
N PHE A 44 11.05 -5.76 12.84
CA PHE A 44 9.88 -6.59 12.57
C PHE A 44 10.18 -8.01 13.03
N ASP A 45 9.19 -8.62 13.65
CA ASP A 45 9.22 -9.99 14.12
C ASP A 45 7.90 -10.66 13.76
N LYS A 46 7.95 -11.78 13.06
CA LYS A 46 6.77 -12.56 12.70
C LYS A 46 6.92 -14.01 13.09
N ASP A 47 5.82 -14.57 13.54
CA ASP A 47 5.67 -15.99 13.79
C ASP A 47 4.49 -16.56 13.01
N THR A 48 4.60 -17.82 12.62
CA THR A 48 3.55 -18.52 11.88
C THR A 48 3.43 -19.93 12.42
N GLU A 49 2.39 -20.19 13.19
CA GLU A 49 2.01 -21.54 13.62
C GLU A 49 0.98 -22.15 12.68
N LYS A 50 1.24 -23.37 12.21
CA LYS A 50 0.29 -24.18 11.48
C LYS A 50 -0.15 -25.35 12.34
N LEU A 51 -1.40 -25.29 12.79
CA LEU A 51 -1.99 -26.36 13.57
C LEU A 51 -2.71 -27.33 12.64
N ASN A 52 -2.31 -28.62 12.69
CA ASN A 52 -2.96 -29.67 11.93
C ASN A 52 -4.29 -30.06 12.56
N SER A 53 -5.30 -30.24 11.72
CA SER A 53 -6.58 -30.85 12.14
C SER A 53 -6.41 -32.33 12.50
N SER A 54 -7.11 -32.76 13.51
CA SER A 54 -7.03 -34.01 14.26
C SER A 54 -7.51 -35.26 13.54
N THR A 55 -7.59 -35.35 12.22
CA THR A 55 -8.21 -36.53 11.56
C THR A 55 -7.30 -37.39 10.69
N SER A 56 -5.99 -37.08 10.60
CA SER A 56 -5.06 -38.01 9.95
C SER A 56 -3.65 -37.92 10.56
N PRO A 57 -3.18 -38.98 11.25
CA PRO A 57 -1.85 -38.99 11.87
C PRO A 57 -0.68 -39.01 10.91
N THR A 58 -0.91 -39.09 9.60
CA THR A 58 0.13 -39.30 8.59
C THR A 58 0.35 -38.16 7.63
N SER A 59 -0.42 -37.08 7.67
CA SER A 59 -0.14 -35.88 6.87
C SER A 59 0.54 -34.82 7.74
N VAL A 60 1.81 -34.99 8.01
CA VAL A 60 2.68 -33.90 8.42
C VAL A 60 2.69 -32.90 7.26
N LEU A 61 1.86 -31.85 7.35
CA LEU A 61 2.10 -30.69 6.51
C LEU A 61 3.49 -30.19 6.88
N LYS A 62 4.42 -30.34 5.93
CA LYS A 62 5.77 -29.86 6.08
C LYS A 62 5.65 -28.38 6.50
N ASP A 63 6.17 -28.06 7.66
CA ASP A 63 6.14 -26.70 8.18
C ASP A 63 6.84 -25.78 7.18
N THR A 64 6.05 -25.02 6.41
CA THR A 64 6.53 -23.98 5.51
C THR A 64 6.38 -22.63 6.17
N ALA A 65 6.17 -22.62 7.49
CA ALA A 65 6.06 -21.42 8.28
C ALA A 65 7.38 -20.63 8.18
N LYS A 66 7.28 -19.36 7.84
CA LYS A 66 8.40 -18.43 7.78
C LYS A 66 8.32 -17.57 9.03
N SER A 67 8.85 -18.06 10.14
CA SER A 67 9.07 -17.28 11.35
C SER A 67 10.45 -16.64 11.30
N GLY A 68 10.63 -15.51 11.97
CA GLY A 68 11.92 -14.84 12.07
C GLY A 68 11.78 -13.33 12.27
N ASP A 69 12.88 -12.72 12.66
CA ASP A 69 12.94 -11.29 12.91
C ASP A 69 13.96 -10.58 12.02
N ILE A 70 13.82 -9.27 11.89
CA ILE A 70 14.73 -8.43 11.11
C ILE A 70 14.80 -7.02 11.68
N LEU A 71 16.04 -6.54 11.88
CA LEU A 71 16.33 -5.14 12.12
C LEU A 71 16.84 -4.50 10.83
N ASN A 72 16.20 -3.40 10.41
CA ASN A 72 16.65 -2.61 9.28
C ASN A 72 17.04 -1.21 9.71
N THR A 73 18.09 -0.67 9.08
CA THR A 73 18.48 0.73 9.15
C THR A 73 18.48 1.32 7.77
N THR A 74 17.86 2.48 7.58
CA THR A 74 17.75 3.10 6.25
C THR A 74 17.97 4.60 6.30
N VAL A 75 18.73 5.09 5.34
CA VAL A 75 18.88 6.52 5.06
C VAL A 75 18.13 6.81 3.77
N VAL A 76 17.18 7.75 3.83
CA VAL A 76 16.50 8.31 2.66
C VAL A 76 16.99 9.74 2.50
N LEU A 77 17.54 10.07 1.33
CA LEU A 77 17.96 11.44 0.98
C LEU A 77 17.20 11.87 -0.26
N ASN A 78 16.51 12.99 -0.14
CA ASN A 78 15.82 13.65 -1.25
C ASN A 78 16.46 15.00 -1.52
N TYR A 79 16.67 15.31 -2.80
CA TYR A 79 17.09 16.61 -3.27
C TYR A 79 16.21 17.05 -4.42
N VAL A 80 15.71 18.30 -4.38
CA VAL A 80 14.94 18.91 -5.47
C VAL A 80 15.53 20.29 -5.74
N THR A 81 15.90 20.57 -6.98
CA THR A 81 16.38 21.90 -7.39
C THR A 81 15.28 22.95 -7.24
N ASP A 82 15.66 24.20 -7.13
CA ASP A 82 14.72 25.29 -7.37
C ASP A 82 14.26 25.30 -8.84
N ALA A 83 13.20 26.05 -9.15
CA ALA A 83 12.68 26.13 -10.51
C ALA A 83 13.58 27.00 -11.38
N PHE A 84 13.88 26.51 -12.58
CA PHE A 84 14.56 27.29 -13.65
C PHE A 84 13.67 27.23 -14.90
N TYR A 85 13.04 28.34 -15.24
CA TYR A 85 12.03 28.42 -16.32
C TYR A 85 10.91 27.36 -16.20
N GLY A 86 10.48 27.05 -14.99
CA GLY A 86 9.45 26.02 -14.72
C GLY A 86 10.01 24.60 -14.62
N PHE A 87 11.26 24.34 -14.98
CA PHE A 87 11.91 23.04 -14.85
C PHE A 87 12.48 22.82 -13.45
N LYS A 88 12.41 21.60 -12.95
CA LYS A 88 13.02 21.11 -11.71
C LYS A 88 13.61 19.72 -11.92
N LEU A 89 14.71 19.43 -11.26
CA LEU A 89 15.26 18.08 -11.13
C LEU A 89 14.97 17.58 -9.71
N GLY A 90 14.51 16.35 -9.57
CA GLY A 90 14.30 15.71 -8.28
C GLY A 90 14.98 14.35 -8.23
N THR A 91 15.64 14.07 -7.10
CA THR A 91 16.29 12.79 -6.84
C THR A 91 15.99 12.31 -5.44
N THR A 92 15.79 10.98 -5.27
CA THR A 92 15.69 10.34 -3.95
C THR A 92 16.48 9.04 -3.96
N ILE A 93 17.39 8.91 -3.01
CA ILE A 93 18.14 7.68 -2.76
C ILE A 93 17.59 7.05 -1.49
N GLN A 94 17.35 5.74 -1.52
CA GLN A 94 17.05 4.91 -0.35
C GLN A 94 18.20 3.91 -0.18
N ALA A 95 18.96 4.04 0.93
CA ALA A 95 20.05 3.14 1.26
C ALA A 95 19.68 2.32 2.52
N ASN A 96 19.60 1.01 2.37
CA ASN A 96 19.16 0.08 3.40
C ASN A 96 20.27 -0.88 3.79
N ALA A 97 20.31 -1.25 5.07
CA ALA A 97 21.08 -2.36 5.62
C ALA A 97 20.23 -3.14 6.63
N ALA A 98 20.43 -4.47 6.67
CA ALA A 98 19.80 -5.37 7.62
C ALA A 98 20.90 -6.00 8.52
N PRO A 99 21.42 -5.25 9.51
CA PRO A 99 22.46 -5.77 10.40
C PRO A 99 21.89 -6.87 11.31
N PHE A 100 22.74 -7.85 11.63
CA PHE A 100 22.45 -8.93 12.59
C PHE A 100 21.33 -9.91 12.20
N VAL A 101 20.79 -9.83 10.97
CA VAL A 101 19.78 -10.78 10.50
C VAL A 101 20.41 -12.18 10.33
N ASP A 102 19.74 -13.19 10.87
CA ASP A 102 20.09 -14.59 10.69
C ASP A 102 19.44 -15.21 9.43
N GLU A 103 19.63 -16.49 9.17
CA GLU A 103 19.09 -17.16 7.99
C GLU A 103 17.56 -17.30 8.05
N GLU A 104 16.97 -17.43 9.25
CA GLU A 104 15.52 -17.51 9.43
C GLU A 104 14.88 -16.15 9.10
N GLY A 105 15.43 -15.06 9.63
CA GLY A 105 15.01 -13.71 9.32
C GLY A 105 15.17 -13.33 7.84
N LYS A 106 16.29 -13.74 7.20
CA LYS A 106 16.47 -13.56 5.76
C LYS A 106 15.37 -14.26 4.97
N GLU A 107 15.13 -15.55 5.24
CA GLU A 107 14.11 -16.33 4.52
C GLU A 107 12.69 -15.78 4.80
N ALA A 108 12.44 -15.37 6.04
CA ALA A 108 11.14 -14.80 6.43
C ALA A 108 10.83 -13.49 5.69
N TYR A 109 11.83 -12.64 5.43
CA TYR A 109 11.66 -11.28 4.93
C TYR A 109 12.31 -11.00 3.57
N LYS A 110 12.76 -12.03 2.83
CA LYS A 110 13.49 -11.89 1.57
C LYS A 110 12.74 -11.08 0.50
N ASP A 111 11.42 -11.18 0.47
CA ASP A 111 10.62 -10.54 -0.59
C ASP A 111 10.21 -9.09 -0.27
N ASP A 112 10.38 -8.63 1.00
CA ASP A 112 9.79 -7.34 1.38
C ASP A 112 10.61 -6.46 2.34
N MET A 113 11.52 -7.03 3.15
CA MET A 113 12.32 -6.27 4.12
C MET A 113 13.82 -6.57 4.05
N TYR A 114 14.22 -7.81 3.70
CA TYR A 114 15.62 -8.17 3.59
C TYR A 114 16.20 -7.73 2.26
N GLY A 115 17.11 -6.77 2.31
CA GLY A 115 17.86 -6.30 1.16
C GLY A 115 18.88 -5.26 1.62
N SER A 116 20.12 -5.35 1.13
CA SER A 116 21.19 -4.40 1.45
C SER A 116 21.63 -3.66 0.20
N GLY A 117 22.01 -2.38 0.38
CA GLY A 117 22.47 -1.52 -0.71
C GLY A 117 21.62 -0.26 -0.88
N ALA A 118 21.74 0.37 -2.04
CA ALA A 118 21.06 1.62 -2.31
C ALA A 118 20.36 1.58 -3.67
N VAL A 119 19.19 2.23 -3.73
CA VAL A 119 18.45 2.43 -4.97
C VAL A 119 18.12 3.91 -5.16
N LEU A 120 18.31 4.41 -6.39
CA LEU A 120 17.87 5.73 -6.82
C LEU A 120 16.38 5.63 -7.20
N SER A 121 15.50 5.81 -6.20
CA SER A 121 14.06 5.60 -6.33
C SER A 121 13.33 6.75 -7.02
N GLU A 122 13.87 7.98 -6.94
CA GLU A 122 13.43 9.09 -7.78
C GLU A 122 14.62 9.68 -8.55
N ALA A 123 14.39 9.92 -9.82
CA ALA A 123 15.28 10.64 -10.72
C ALA A 123 14.41 11.16 -11.87
N TYR A 124 13.88 12.36 -11.71
CA TYR A 124 12.93 12.93 -12.66
C TYR A 124 13.26 14.36 -13.07
N LEU A 125 12.86 14.70 -14.29
CA LEU A 125 12.68 16.08 -14.73
C LEU A 125 11.21 16.45 -14.54
N GLY A 126 10.95 17.49 -13.75
CA GLY A 126 9.63 18.10 -13.58
C GLY A 126 9.52 19.39 -14.38
N TYR A 127 8.32 19.69 -14.87
CA TYR A 127 7.97 20.94 -15.51
C TYR A 127 6.64 21.47 -15.01
N THR A 128 6.60 22.74 -14.64
CA THR A 128 5.38 23.41 -14.16
C THR A 128 5.01 24.56 -15.07
N LEU A 129 3.80 24.54 -15.61
CA LEU A 129 3.22 25.61 -16.41
C LEU A 129 1.82 25.95 -15.87
N GLY A 130 1.68 27.11 -15.26
CA GLY A 130 0.44 27.51 -14.60
C GLY A 130 0.05 26.50 -13.50
N LYS A 131 -1.11 25.86 -13.65
CA LYS A 131 -1.60 24.83 -12.74
C LYS A 131 -1.38 23.40 -13.27
N THR A 132 -0.56 23.24 -14.29
CA THR A 132 -0.16 21.95 -14.84
C THR A 132 1.23 21.60 -14.37
N ASN A 133 1.41 20.39 -13.85
CA ASN A 133 2.70 19.83 -13.46
C ASN A 133 2.92 18.50 -14.18
N ALA A 134 4.04 18.38 -14.86
CA ALA A 134 4.46 17.15 -15.52
C ALA A 134 5.77 16.64 -14.92
N LYS A 135 5.95 15.33 -14.85
CA LYS A 135 7.18 14.66 -14.45
C LYS A 135 7.51 13.54 -15.43
N ILE A 136 8.78 13.35 -15.76
CA ILE A 136 9.28 12.22 -16.53
C ILE A 136 10.51 11.64 -15.83
N GLY A 137 10.56 10.32 -15.70
CA GLY A 137 11.61 9.55 -15.03
C GLY A 137 11.07 8.78 -13.83
N ARG A 138 11.99 8.44 -12.89
CA ARG A 138 11.66 7.68 -11.67
C ARG A 138 10.97 8.57 -10.66
N GLN A 139 9.82 8.13 -10.12
CA GLN A 139 9.00 8.95 -9.24
C GLN A 139 8.09 8.10 -8.34
N PHE A 140 7.80 8.59 -7.15
CA PHE A 140 6.77 8.02 -6.31
C PHE A 140 5.39 8.40 -6.85
N ILE A 141 4.56 7.40 -7.12
CA ILE A 141 3.16 7.58 -7.51
C ILE A 141 2.29 7.02 -6.39
N SER A 142 1.25 7.76 -6.03
CA SER A 142 0.29 7.37 -5.00
C SER A 142 -1.11 7.82 -5.40
N THR A 143 -1.80 6.95 -6.13
CA THR A 143 -3.19 7.09 -6.56
C THR A 143 -3.98 5.85 -6.12
N PRO A 144 -5.31 5.79 -6.23
CA PRO A 144 -6.06 4.60 -5.86
C PRO A 144 -5.60 3.31 -6.54
N ILE A 145 -5.22 3.35 -7.84
CA ILE A 145 -4.85 2.17 -8.62
C ILE A 145 -3.34 2.04 -8.77
N VAL A 146 -2.59 3.12 -9.05
CA VAL A 146 -1.12 3.08 -9.18
C VAL A 146 -0.53 3.66 -7.91
N ASN A 147 -0.03 2.80 -7.02
CA ASN A 147 0.34 3.24 -5.67
C ASN A 147 1.52 2.44 -5.11
N GLY A 148 2.67 3.12 -5.04
CA GLY A 148 3.88 2.59 -4.40
C GLY A 148 3.76 2.60 -2.89
N SER A 149 3.84 1.44 -2.25
CA SER A 149 3.75 1.30 -0.80
C SER A 149 5.02 1.73 -0.09
N GLY A 150 4.87 2.48 1.01
CA GLY A 150 5.94 2.77 1.98
C GLY A 150 5.79 1.98 3.29
N SER A 151 5.00 0.90 3.31
CA SER A 151 4.77 0.07 4.51
C SER A 151 5.95 -0.85 4.84
N ARG A 152 6.93 -0.95 3.95
CA ARG A 152 8.20 -1.66 4.14
C ARG A 152 9.36 -0.68 4.09
N ILE A 153 10.54 -1.15 4.47
CA ILE A 153 11.72 -0.31 4.70
C ILE A 153 12.13 0.47 3.44
N VAL A 154 12.08 -0.14 2.27
CA VAL A 154 12.26 0.51 0.96
C VAL A 154 10.89 0.79 0.36
N LYS A 155 10.62 2.06 0.07
CA LYS A 155 9.38 2.48 -0.57
C LYS A 155 9.41 2.16 -2.06
N GLU A 156 8.32 1.58 -2.55
CA GLU A 156 8.13 1.27 -3.97
C GLU A 156 8.06 2.52 -4.85
N SER A 157 8.56 2.43 -6.08
CA SER A 157 8.61 3.54 -7.03
C SER A 157 8.32 3.08 -8.46
N PHE A 158 8.04 4.05 -9.35
CA PHE A 158 7.73 3.82 -10.76
C PHE A 158 8.63 4.65 -11.66
N GLU A 159 8.97 4.13 -12.83
CA GLU A 159 9.62 4.87 -13.91
C GLU A 159 8.60 5.09 -15.02
N GLY A 160 8.46 6.34 -15.49
CA GLY A 160 7.49 6.70 -16.50
C GLY A 160 7.26 8.21 -16.57
N ALA A 161 6.05 8.60 -16.96
CA ALA A 161 5.66 10.00 -17.05
C ALA A 161 4.30 10.23 -16.39
N THR A 162 4.14 11.36 -15.71
CA THR A 162 2.87 11.79 -15.13
C THR A 162 2.58 13.25 -15.45
N ILE A 163 1.31 13.58 -15.58
CA ILE A 163 0.82 14.95 -15.70
C ILE A 163 -0.36 15.15 -14.76
N VAL A 164 -0.37 16.25 -14.04
CA VAL A 164 -1.44 16.67 -13.13
C VAL A 164 -1.87 18.09 -13.47
N ASN A 165 -3.16 18.33 -13.57
CA ASN A 165 -3.75 19.64 -13.86
C ASN A 165 -4.82 19.98 -12.83
N THR A 166 -4.86 21.25 -12.40
CA THR A 166 -5.85 21.79 -11.44
C THR A 166 -6.50 23.08 -11.94
N ASP A 167 -6.59 23.29 -13.26
CA ASP A 167 -7.23 24.50 -13.85
C ASP A 167 -8.72 24.50 -13.62
N LEU A 168 -9.37 23.34 -13.66
CA LEU A 168 -10.79 23.23 -13.36
C LEU A 168 -11.06 23.46 -11.89
N PRO A 169 -12.03 24.31 -11.52
CA PRO A 169 -12.36 24.59 -10.13
C PRO A 169 -12.65 23.31 -9.33
N ALA A 170 -12.05 23.20 -8.16
CA ALA A 170 -12.20 22.07 -7.23
C ALA A 170 -11.97 20.68 -7.88
N THR A 171 -11.28 20.63 -9.02
CA THR A 171 -11.05 19.38 -9.78
C THR A 171 -9.57 19.19 -10.03
N THR A 172 -9.08 17.97 -9.77
CA THR A 172 -7.73 17.53 -10.14
C THR A 172 -7.85 16.46 -11.21
N LEU A 173 -7.17 16.66 -12.32
CA LEU A 173 -7.00 15.67 -13.38
C LEU A 173 -5.59 15.12 -13.34
N MET A 174 -5.44 13.84 -13.58
CA MET A 174 -4.14 13.18 -13.68
C MET A 174 -4.14 12.19 -14.84
N ALA A 175 -3.01 12.11 -15.55
CA ALA A 175 -2.70 10.99 -16.45
C ALA A 175 -1.28 10.51 -16.20
N GLY A 176 -1.01 9.23 -16.48
CA GLY A 176 0.29 8.62 -16.27
C GLY A 176 0.57 7.49 -17.26
N TYR A 177 1.85 7.35 -17.58
CA TYR A 177 2.46 6.25 -18.30
C TYR A 177 3.50 5.60 -17.40
N ILE A 178 3.50 4.29 -17.28
CA ILE A 178 4.39 3.49 -16.44
C ILE A 178 5.14 2.52 -17.34
N ASP A 179 6.46 2.63 -17.35
CA ASP A 179 7.38 1.75 -18.09
C ASP A 179 7.99 0.66 -17.20
N LYS A 180 8.37 1.05 -15.95
CA LYS A 180 9.00 0.14 -15.00
C LYS A 180 8.55 0.39 -13.58
N PHE A 181 8.80 -0.60 -12.74
CA PHE A 181 8.53 -0.57 -11.30
C PHE A 181 9.76 -0.99 -10.52
N GLN A 182 9.96 -0.38 -9.37
CA GLN A 182 10.94 -0.76 -8.36
C GLN A 182 10.19 -1.27 -7.13
N GLY A 183 10.40 -2.52 -6.79
CA GLY A 183 9.84 -3.15 -5.61
C GLY A 183 10.59 -2.82 -4.32
N ARG A 184 10.54 -3.71 -3.36
CA ARG A 184 11.08 -3.52 -2.00
C ARG A 184 12.46 -4.15 -1.83
N THR A 185 12.69 -5.30 -2.46
CA THR A 185 13.93 -6.07 -2.44
C THR A 185 14.21 -6.62 -3.82
N SER A 186 15.45 -7.00 -4.12
CA SER A 186 15.80 -7.67 -5.37
C SER A 186 15.10 -9.04 -5.50
N THR A 187 14.97 -9.78 -4.39
CA THR A 187 14.26 -11.07 -4.39
C THR A 187 12.77 -10.87 -4.72
N GLY A 188 12.11 -9.84 -4.17
CA GLY A 188 10.75 -9.47 -4.55
C GLY A 188 10.60 -9.07 -6.03
N MET A 189 11.69 -8.66 -6.68
CA MET A 189 11.77 -8.39 -8.12
C MET A 189 12.14 -9.63 -8.96
N GLY A 190 12.33 -10.79 -8.33
CA GLY A 190 12.62 -12.06 -9.00
C GLY A 190 14.11 -12.43 -9.09
N GLU A 191 14.96 -11.68 -8.42
CA GLU A 191 16.39 -11.98 -8.26
C GLU A 191 16.64 -12.88 -7.05
N THR A 192 17.87 -13.32 -6.83
CA THR A 192 18.22 -14.24 -5.73
C THR A 192 19.27 -13.73 -4.77
N ASP A 193 19.76 -12.51 -4.97
CA ASP A 193 21.00 -12.02 -4.33
C ASP A 193 20.78 -11.26 -3.01
N GLY A 194 19.53 -10.91 -2.64
CA GLY A 194 19.22 -10.16 -1.41
C GLY A 194 19.73 -8.72 -1.40
N ASN A 195 19.90 -8.10 -2.55
CA ASN A 195 20.35 -6.72 -2.71
C ASN A 195 19.18 -5.71 -2.73
N ALA A 196 19.50 -4.44 -2.88
CA ALA A 196 18.53 -3.41 -3.18
C ALA A 196 17.83 -3.67 -4.53
N PRO A 197 16.53 -3.34 -4.67
CA PRO A 197 15.80 -3.61 -5.90
C PRO A 197 16.28 -2.71 -7.05
N THR A 198 16.06 -3.16 -8.27
CA THR A 198 16.25 -2.39 -9.52
C THR A 198 14.91 -2.02 -10.15
N PHE A 199 14.93 -1.16 -11.19
CA PHE A 199 13.74 -0.85 -11.98
C PHE A 199 13.64 -1.83 -13.15
N GLU A 200 12.52 -2.55 -13.22
CA GLU A 200 12.27 -3.56 -14.25
C GLU A 200 10.85 -3.45 -14.81
N LYS A 201 10.63 -4.04 -16.01
CA LYS A 201 9.29 -4.26 -16.57
C LYS A 201 8.56 -5.40 -15.86
N ARG A 202 8.46 -5.27 -14.55
CA ARG A 202 7.75 -6.17 -13.62
C ARG A 202 7.13 -5.33 -12.51
N ALA A 203 5.92 -5.65 -12.11
CA ALA A 203 5.25 -4.96 -11.01
C ALA A 203 4.45 -5.91 -10.13
N ILE A 204 4.13 -5.46 -8.93
CA ILE A 204 3.07 -6.05 -8.12
C ILE A 204 1.72 -5.68 -8.74
N PHE A 205 0.90 -6.70 -9.00
CA PHE A 205 -0.53 -6.55 -9.26
C PHE A 205 -1.27 -7.04 -8.03
N LEU A 206 -1.66 -6.09 -7.17
CA LEU A 206 -2.26 -6.40 -5.86
C LEU A 206 -3.65 -7.02 -6.07
N GLY A 207 -3.83 -8.22 -5.52
CA GLY A 207 -4.96 -9.10 -5.79
C GLY A 207 -4.48 -10.42 -6.42
N VAL A 208 -3.49 -10.35 -7.33
CA VAL A 208 -2.77 -11.53 -7.82
C VAL A 208 -1.71 -11.95 -6.80
N SER A 209 -0.86 -11.03 -6.40
CA SER A 209 0.11 -11.23 -5.31
C SER A 209 0.48 -9.91 -4.65
N ALA A 210 0.94 -9.96 -3.39
CA ALA A 210 1.50 -8.84 -2.65
C ALA A 210 3.04 -8.93 -2.51
N SER A 211 3.65 -10.05 -2.92
CA SER A 211 5.09 -10.29 -2.79
C SER A 211 5.77 -10.63 -4.12
N THR A 212 5.05 -11.25 -5.04
CA THR A 212 5.59 -11.66 -6.35
C THR A 212 5.26 -10.61 -7.40
N THR A 213 6.28 -10.20 -8.16
CA THR A 213 6.11 -9.31 -9.31
C THR A 213 5.85 -10.09 -10.59
N TYR A 214 5.04 -9.53 -11.45
CA TYR A 214 4.67 -10.09 -12.76
C TYR A 214 5.20 -9.19 -13.88
N LYS A 215 5.69 -9.80 -14.98
CA LYS A 215 6.12 -9.04 -16.16
C LYS A 215 4.92 -8.35 -16.78
N PHE A 216 5.11 -7.14 -17.30
CA PHE A 216 4.17 -6.39 -18.10
C PHE A 216 4.95 -5.63 -19.18
N ASP A 217 4.29 -5.14 -20.21
CA ASP A 217 4.96 -4.35 -21.25
C ASP A 217 4.96 -2.87 -20.89
N ASP A 218 3.79 -2.27 -20.70
CA ASP A 218 3.60 -0.89 -20.26
C ASP A 218 2.24 -0.72 -19.58
N ALA A 219 2.01 0.42 -18.91
CA ALA A 219 0.72 0.71 -18.34
C ALA A 219 0.38 2.21 -18.45
N TYR A 220 -0.92 2.49 -18.61
CA TYR A 220 -1.48 3.83 -18.67
C TYR A 220 -2.53 4.01 -17.59
N THR A 221 -2.64 5.23 -17.07
CA THR A 221 -3.67 5.54 -16.07
C THR A 221 -4.21 6.95 -16.25
N ALA A 222 -5.48 7.14 -15.91
CA ALA A 222 -6.11 8.44 -15.84
C ALA A 222 -7.00 8.52 -14.60
N ALA A 223 -6.96 9.66 -13.90
CA ALA A 223 -7.75 9.88 -12.69
C ALA A 223 -8.39 11.27 -12.67
N VAL A 224 -9.55 11.35 -12.04
CA VAL A 224 -10.24 12.59 -11.72
C VAL A 224 -10.62 12.62 -10.25
N ILE A 225 -10.39 13.76 -9.59
CA ILE A 225 -10.83 14.00 -8.23
C ILE A 225 -11.58 15.33 -8.21
N ASN A 226 -12.81 15.30 -7.72
CA ASN A 226 -13.67 16.48 -7.65
C ASN A 226 -14.12 16.75 -6.21
N LYS A 227 -14.05 18.04 -5.81
CA LYS A 227 -14.44 18.55 -4.50
C LYS A 227 -15.39 19.76 -4.60
N SER A 228 -16.13 19.86 -5.72
CA SER A 228 -17.03 20.98 -5.96
C SER A 228 -18.27 21.00 -5.05
N ILE A 229 -18.64 19.82 -4.53
CA ILE A 229 -19.74 19.71 -3.55
C ILE A 229 -19.13 19.80 -2.15
N PRO A 230 -19.61 20.71 -1.30
CA PRO A 230 -19.11 20.85 0.07
C PRO A 230 -19.11 19.52 0.83
N ASN A 231 -18.02 19.24 1.51
CA ASN A 231 -17.79 18.01 2.31
C ASN A 231 -17.80 16.70 1.53
N LEU A 232 -17.95 16.70 0.20
CA LEU A 232 -17.90 15.52 -0.64
C LEU A 232 -16.65 15.53 -1.53
N THR A 233 -15.93 14.43 -1.52
CA THR A 233 -14.86 14.16 -2.48
C THR A 233 -15.28 12.98 -3.35
N LEU A 234 -15.29 13.17 -4.66
CA LEU A 234 -15.50 12.11 -5.64
C LEU A 234 -14.19 11.80 -6.33
N THR A 235 -13.86 10.53 -6.46
CA THR A 235 -12.65 10.05 -7.14
C THR A 235 -13.04 9.01 -8.17
N GLY A 236 -12.50 9.11 -9.39
CA GLY A 236 -12.55 8.10 -10.42
C GLY A 236 -11.16 7.86 -10.97
N GLN A 237 -10.79 6.61 -11.21
CA GLN A 237 -9.53 6.24 -11.85
C GLN A 237 -9.71 5.00 -12.70
N TYR A 238 -9.01 4.98 -13.83
CA TYR A 238 -8.86 3.84 -14.71
C TYR A 238 -7.37 3.61 -14.98
N ALA A 239 -6.98 2.35 -15.12
CA ALA A 239 -5.66 1.97 -15.59
C ALA A 239 -5.77 0.75 -16.52
N TRP A 240 -4.88 0.68 -17.47
CA TRP A 240 -4.66 -0.46 -18.35
C TRP A 240 -3.19 -0.86 -18.27
N ALA A 241 -2.92 -2.16 -18.21
CA ALA A 241 -1.57 -2.72 -18.27
C ALA A 241 -1.53 -3.81 -19.33
N GLY A 242 -0.58 -3.69 -20.27
CA GLY A 242 -0.42 -4.59 -21.38
C GLY A 242 0.46 -5.80 -21.07
N ASP A 243 0.12 -6.94 -21.66
CA ASP A 243 0.90 -8.18 -21.64
C ASP A 243 1.33 -8.63 -20.23
N VAL A 244 0.43 -8.54 -19.26
CA VAL A 244 0.69 -9.02 -17.89
C VAL A 244 0.82 -10.53 -17.90
N ASN A 245 1.97 -11.05 -17.47
CA ASN A 245 2.29 -12.47 -17.49
C ASN A 245 2.23 -13.07 -16.07
N SER A 246 1.21 -13.88 -15.79
CA SER A 246 1.02 -14.57 -14.50
C SER A 246 1.91 -15.80 -14.30
N GLY A 247 2.67 -16.18 -15.31
CA GLY A 247 3.39 -17.47 -15.36
C GLY A 247 2.54 -18.63 -15.92
N ILE A 248 1.22 -18.44 -16.02
CA ILE A 248 0.27 -19.40 -16.65
C ILE A 248 -0.17 -18.88 -18.01
N ASN A 249 -0.56 -17.62 -18.09
CA ASN A 249 -0.94 -16.95 -19.35
C ASN A 249 -0.46 -15.50 -19.33
N THR A 250 -0.55 -14.87 -20.53
CA THR A 250 -0.26 -13.44 -20.71
C THR A 250 -1.52 -12.77 -21.24
N LYS A 251 -1.97 -11.70 -20.57
CA LYS A 251 -3.19 -10.98 -20.90
C LYS A 251 -3.07 -9.50 -20.51
N ASP A 252 -3.83 -8.66 -21.20
CA ASP A 252 -4.05 -7.29 -20.77
C ASP A 252 -4.94 -7.24 -19.53
N VAL A 253 -4.76 -6.22 -18.73
CA VAL A 253 -5.51 -5.99 -17.50
C VAL A 253 -6.05 -4.58 -17.48
N ASP A 254 -7.36 -4.45 -17.46
CA ASP A 254 -8.06 -3.20 -17.16
C ASP A 254 -8.39 -3.14 -15.67
N ILE A 255 -8.16 -2.00 -15.04
CA ILE A 255 -8.48 -1.77 -13.62
C ILE A 255 -9.25 -0.45 -13.51
N TYR A 256 -10.35 -0.46 -12.77
CA TYR A 256 -11.17 0.73 -12.55
C TYR A 256 -11.52 0.90 -11.07
N TYR A 257 -11.66 2.16 -10.67
CA TYR A 257 -11.94 2.57 -9.29
C TYR A 257 -12.81 3.81 -9.27
N THR A 258 -13.83 3.79 -8.42
CA THR A 258 -14.62 4.95 -8.06
C THR A 258 -14.78 5.04 -6.54
N GLU A 259 -14.76 6.26 -5.98
CA GLU A 259 -14.90 6.48 -4.55
C GLU A 259 -15.67 7.76 -4.28
N ALA A 260 -16.54 7.72 -3.28
CA ALA A 260 -17.20 8.88 -2.69
C ALA A 260 -16.86 8.94 -1.20
N ASN A 261 -16.34 10.09 -0.74
CA ASN A 261 -16.05 10.34 0.66
C ASN A 261 -16.85 11.58 1.08
N TYR A 262 -17.80 11.42 2.01
CA TYR A 262 -18.60 12.50 2.57
C TYR A 262 -18.32 12.68 4.06
N VAL A 263 -18.04 13.92 4.49
CA VAL A 263 -17.77 14.24 5.89
C VAL A 263 -18.82 15.24 6.37
N LEU A 264 -19.68 14.83 7.31
CA LEU A 264 -20.64 15.68 7.97
C LEU A 264 -20.03 16.25 9.26
N PRO A 265 -19.63 17.53 9.28
CA PRO A 265 -19.16 18.17 10.49
C PRO A 265 -20.33 18.48 11.42
N LEU A 266 -20.22 18.05 12.68
CA LEU A 266 -21.18 18.31 13.75
C LEU A 266 -20.49 19.03 14.91
N ASN A 267 -21.28 19.59 15.84
CA ASN A 267 -20.69 20.26 16.98
C ASN A 267 -19.95 19.26 17.89
N GLY A 268 -18.60 19.33 17.90
CA GLY A 268 -17.73 18.52 18.72
C GLY A 268 -17.27 17.18 18.12
N PHE A 269 -17.77 16.76 16.95
CA PHE A 269 -17.33 15.55 16.26
C PHE A 269 -17.63 15.60 14.75
N LYS A 270 -17.17 14.60 14.00
CA LYS A 270 -17.45 14.44 12.57
C LYS A 270 -17.96 13.05 12.28
N LEU A 271 -18.95 12.93 11.41
CA LEU A 271 -19.36 11.66 10.82
C LEU A 271 -18.77 11.56 9.40
N GLY A 272 -18.24 10.41 9.08
CA GLY A 272 -17.72 10.08 7.76
C GLY A 272 -18.53 8.95 7.12
N PHE A 273 -18.81 9.10 5.82
CA PHE A 273 -19.46 8.08 5.00
C PHE A 273 -18.61 7.92 3.74
N ASP A 274 -18.05 6.73 3.57
CA ASP A 274 -17.22 6.42 2.43
C ASP A 274 -17.79 5.21 1.70
N ALA A 275 -17.75 5.25 0.37
CA ALA A 275 -18.10 4.11 -0.46
C ALA A 275 -17.13 4.02 -1.63
N ASN A 276 -16.72 2.82 -2.01
CA ASN A 276 -15.98 2.60 -3.24
C ASN A 276 -16.48 1.39 -4.01
N TYR A 277 -16.27 1.45 -5.30
CA TYR A 277 -16.44 0.34 -6.23
C TYR A 277 -15.18 0.22 -7.07
N ARG A 278 -14.65 -0.99 -7.16
CA ARG A 278 -13.48 -1.29 -7.99
C ARG A 278 -13.68 -2.60 -8.74
N GLY A 279 -12.93 -2.77 -9.80
CA GLY A 279 -12.88 -4.03 -10.50
C GLY A 279 -11.66 -4.12 -11.39
N SER A 280 -11.43 -5.32 -11.87
CA SER A 280 -10.53 -5.64 -12.96
C SER A 280 -11.29 -6.39 -14.04
N LYS A 281 -10.85 -6.22 -15.31
CA LYS A 281 -11.37 -6.95 -16.46
C LYS A 281 -10.19 -7.55 -17.20
N THR A 282 -10.14 -8.87 -17.25
CA THR A 282 -9.03 -9.61 -17.84
C THR A 282 -9.33 -11.10 -17.91
N ASP A 283 -8.73 -11.79 -18.89
CA ASP A 283 -8.66 -13.25 -18.90
C ASP A 283 -7.39 -13.79 -18.22
N LEU A 284 -6.72 -12.97 -17.38
CA LEU A 284 -5.56 -13.41 -16.61
C LEU A 284 -5.99 -14.46 -15.59
N ILE A 285 -5.22 -15.51 -15.49
CA ILE A 285 -5.45 -16.57 -14.49
C ILE A 285 -4.17 -16.91 -13.72
N SER A 286 -4.32 -17.42 -12.52
CA SER A 286 -3.24 -18.05 -11.76
C SER A 286 -3.68 -19.42 -11.24
N GLY A 287 -2.71 -20.24 -10.76
CA GLY A 287 -2.99 -21.59 -10.29
C GLY A 287 -3.17 -22.58 -11.43
N THR A 288 -3.36 -23.84 -11.09
CA THR A 288 -3.50 -24.94 -12.06
C THR A 288 -4.56 -25.94 -11.66
N GLY A 289 -5.13 -26.66 -12.64
CA GLY A 289 -6.14 -27.69 -12.41
C GLY A 289 -7.43 -27.12 -11.84
N VAL A 290 -7.92 -27.68 -10.72
CA VAL A 290 -9.16 -27.24 -10.06
C VAL A 290 -9.00 -25.97 -9.22
N ASN A 291 -7.78 -25.49 -9.02
CA ASN A 291 -7.45 -24.29 -8.24
C ASN A 291 -7.10 -23.10 -9.14
N VAL A 292 -7.64 -23.03 -10.35
CA VAL A 292 -7.51 -21.87 -11.21
C VAL A 292 -8.31 -20.70 -10.66
N ILE A 293 -7.66 -19.54 -10.50
CA ILE A 293 -8.24 -18.28 -10.04
C ILE A 293 -8.24 -17.32 -11.23
N GLY A 294 -9.41 -16.77 -11.56
CA GLY A 294 -9.58 -15.68 -12.50
C GLY A 294 -9.55 -14.33 -11.79
N TYR A 295 -9.35 -13.27 -12.56
CA TYR A 295 -9.22 -11.91 -12.06
C TYR A 295 -10.16 -10.91 -12.74
N ASP A 296 -11.27 -11.39 -13.32
CA ASP A 296 -12.34 -10.55 -13.90
C ASP A 296 -13.41 -10.22 -12.84
N GLY A 297 -12.96 -9.79 -11.66
CA GLY A 297 -13.83 -9.60 -10.52
C GLY A 297 -14.07 -8.13 -10.16
N THR A 298 -15.05 -7.93 -9.26
CA THR A 298 -15.43 -6.63 -8.71
C THR A 298 -15.48 -6.66 -7.20
N GLN A 299 -15.28 -5.50 -6.55
CA GLN A 299 -15.44 -5.31 -5.12
C GLN A 299 -16.20 -4.03 -4.84
N THR A 300 -17.19 -4.12 -3.95
CA THR A 300 -17.87 -2.97 -3.35
C THR A 300 -17.49 -2.87 -1.90
N ALA A 301 -17.20 -1.68 -1.40
CA ALA A 301 -16.91 -1.45 0.00
C ALA A 301 -17.54 -0.15 0.52
N GLY A 302 -17.92 -0.17 1.79
CA GLY A 302 -18.45 0.99 2.49
C GLY A 302 -17.82 1.15 3.88
N ARG A 303 -17.78 2.38 4.37
CA ARG A 303 -17.32 2.70 5.72
C ARG A 303 -18.16 3.81 6.32
N ILE A 304 -18.55 3.62 7.58
CA ILE A 304 -19.14 4.67 8.42
C ILE A 304 -18.14 4.94 9.55
N SER A 305 -17.93 6.21 9.87
CA SER A 305 -16.96 6.59 10.92
C SER A 305 -17.43 7.78 11.74
N ILE A 306 -17.01 7.82 12.99
CA ILE A 306 -17.05 8.97 13.87
C ILE A 306 -15.62 9.37 14.25
N SER A 307 -15.32 10.66 14.27
CA SER A 307 -14.00 11.17 14.62
C SER A 307 -14.08 12.49 15.39
N GLU A 308 -12.99 12.84 16.07
CA GLU A 308 -12.83 14.05 16.87
C GLU A 308 -13.80 14.13 18.10
N LEU A 309 -14.41 13.03 18.51
CA LEU A 309 -15.28 12.97 19.70
C LEU A 309 -14.43 12.93 20.98
N ALA A 310 -14.06 14.10 21.51
CA ALA A 310 -13.17 14.21 22.69
C ALA A 310 -11.88 13.36 22.58
N GLY A 311 -11.33 13.25 21.38
CA GLY A 311 -10.15 12.42 21.09
C GLY A 311 -10.48 11.01 20.57
N PHE A 312 -11.70 10.51 20.81
CA PHE A 312 -12.13 9.20 20.30
C PHE A 312 -12.48 9.25 18.82
N GLY A 313 -12.23 8.15 18.15
CA GLY A 313 -12.75 7.82 16.84
C GLY A 313 -13.11 6.34 16.76
N ALA A 314 -14.11 6.03 15.94
CA ALA A 314 -14.50 4.67 15.63
C ALA A 314 -14.90 4.57 14.15
N ALA A 315 -14.72 3.41 13.55
CA ALA A 315 -15.22 3.13 12.21
C ALA A 315 -15.68 1.68 12.09
N PHE A 316 -16.70 1.48 11.27
CA PHE A 316 -17.10 0.17 10.76
C PHE A 316 -16.93 0.17 9.25
N THR A 317 -16.32 -0.86 8.73
CA THR A 317 -16.06 -1.03 7.30
C THR A 317 -16.53 -2.41 6.86
N ALA A 318 -17.18 -2.50 5.71
CA ALA A 318 -17.56 -3.75 5.07
C ALA A 318 -17.13 -3.74 3.60
N ALA A 319 -16.76 -4.89 3.06
CA ALA A 319 -16.49 -5.09 1.64
C ALA A 319 -16.95 -6.48 1.21
N THR A 320 -17.45 -6.56 -0.02
CA THR A 320 -17.83 -7.81 -0.69
C THR A 320 -17.19 -7.91 -2.05
N THR A 321 -16.69 -9.08 -2.41
CA THR A 321 -16.03 -9.35 -3.70
C THR A 321 -16.83 -10.39 -4.47
N SER A 322 -16.91 -10.21 -5.79
CA SER A 322 -17.64 -11.09 -6.72
C SER A 322 -17.36 -12.58 -6.46
N SER A 323 -18.37 -13.42 -6.70
CA SER A 323 -18.36 -14.85 -6.34
C SER A 323 -17.34 -15.68 -7.13
N ASP A 324 -17.09 -15.29 -8.39
CA ASP A 324 -16.40 -16.18 -9.33
C ASP A 324 -14.93 -15.87 -9.51
N ASP A 325 -14.56 -14.59 -9.45
CA ASP A 325 -13.23 -14.09 -9.78
C ASP A 325 -12.73 -13.10 -8.71
N ALA A 326 -11.42 -13.13 -8.47
CA ALA A 326 -10.72 -12.19 -7.62
C ALA A 326 -10.59 -10.81 -8.30
N VAL A 327 -10.23 -9.79 -7.55
CA VAL A 327 -10.05 -8.43 -8.05
C VAL A 327 -8.58 -8.05 -8.02
N ILE A 328 -8.07 -7.52 -9.14
CA ILE A 328 -6.81 -6.79 -9.15
C ILE A 328 -7.09 -5.35 -8.67
N ALA A 329 -6.59 -5.00 -7.50
CA ALA A 329 -6.83 -3.68 -6.91
C ALA A 329 -5.98 -2.57 -7.53
N GLY A 330 -4.83 -2.92 -8.12
CA GLY A 330 -3.92 -1.98 -8.75
C GLY A 330 -2.48 -2.46 -8.86
N MET A 331 -1.61 -1.55 -9.33
CA MET A 331 -0.17 -1.74 -9.43
C MET A 331 0.53 -1.17 -8.19
N GLY A 332 1.45 -1.95 -7.61
CA GLY A 332 2.12 -1.66 -6.33
C GLY A 332 1.26 -2.02 -5.10
N ASN A 333 1.91 -2.17 -3.98
CA ASN A 333 1.28 -2.64 -2.73
C ASN A 333 0.47 -1.56 -1.99
N GLY A 334 0.41 -0.34 -2.49
CA GLY A 334 -0.35 0.76 -1.88
C GLY A 334 -1.84 0.76 -2.21
N ALA A 335 -2.29 0.03 -3.25
CA ALA A 335 -3.68 -0.05 -3.72
C ALA A 335 -4.54 -0.99 -2.84
N SER A 336 -4.62 -0.74 -1.52
CA SER A 336 -5.26 -1.64 -0.56
C SER A 336 -6.79 -1.52 -0.50
N SER A 337 -7.45 -2.55 0.04
CA SER A 337 -8.88 -2.53 0.36
C SER A 337 -9.19 -1.71 1.62
N TYR A 338 -10.44 -1.27 1.76
CA TYR A 338 -10.94 -0.59 2.97
C TYR A 338 -10.87 -1.46 4.23
N THR A 339 -10.98 -2.78 4.09
CA THR A 339 -10.92 -3.75 5.20
C THR A 339 -9.51 -4.26 5.51
N ALA A 340 -8.48 -3.75 4.79
CA ALA A 340 -7.09 -4.08 5.10
C ALA A 340 -6.72 -3.70 6.53
N THR A 341 -6.13 -4.62 7.28
CA THR A 341 -5.73 -4.43 8.67
C THR A 341 -4.37 -3.73 8.80
N LEU A 342 -3.97 -3.40 10.02
CA LEU A 342 -2.82 -2.54 10.33
C LEU A 342 -1.48 -3.14 9.86
N VAL A 343 -1.31 -4.44 10.05
CA VAL A 343 -0.06 -5.17 9.81
C VAL A 343 -0.18 -6.11 8.62
N LYS A 344 -1.23 -6.93 8.59
CA LYS A 344 -1.54 -7.87 7.49
C LYS A 344 -2.36 -7.18 6.41
N ALA A 345 -1.81 -6.12 5.82
CA ALA A 345 -2.48 -5.26 4.84
C ALA A 345 -2.98 -5.99 3.58
N SER A 346 -2.47 -7.18 3.27
CA SER A 346 -2.99 -8.07 2.23
C SER A 346 -4.26 -8.74 2.74
N SER A 347 -5.30 -7.96 2.91
CA SER A 347 -6.62 -8.46 3.28
C SER A 347 -7.07 -9.53 2.28
N PRO A 348 -7.64 -10.66 2.75
CA PRO A 348 -8.28 -11.64 1.88
C PRO A 348 -9.45 -11.07 1.08
N SER A 349 -9.88 -9.85 1.40
CA SER A 349 -11.03 -9.17 0.79
C SER A 349 -10.96 -8.96 -0.72
N LEU A 350 -9.79 -9.12 -1.35
CA LEU A 350 -9.65 -9.05 -2.81
C LEU A 350 -9.85 -10.42 -3.48
N ARG A 351 -9.96 -11.50 -2.71
CA ARG A 351 -10.22 -12.84 -3.23
C ARG A 351 -11.66 -12.99 -3.65
N ALA A 352 -11.91 -13.85 -4.63
CA ALA A 352 -13.26 -14.18 -5.07
C ALA A 352 -14.11 -14.72 -3.90
N ASN A 353 -15.40 -14.43 -3.94
CA ASN A 353 -16.40 -14.89 -2.98
C ASN A 353 -16.04 -14.58 -1.52
N THR A 354 -15.58 -13.36 -1.27
CA THR A 354 -15.12 -12.95 0.07
C THR A 354 -15.92 -11.75 0.58
N ASP A 355 -16.55 -11.94 1.73
CA ASP A 355 -17.10 -10.87 2.55
C ASP A 355 -16.12 -10.52 3.67
N SER A 356 -15.86 -9.24 3.87
CA SER A 356 -14.92 -8.80 4.89
C SER A 356 -15.41 -7.58 5.65
N TYR A 357 -15.09 -7.55 6.94
CA TYR A 357 -15.53 -6.53 7.89
C TYR A 357 -14.36 -6.08 8.74
N ARG A 358 -14.36 -4.79 9.14
CA ARG A 358 -13.38 -4.27 10.08
C ARG A 358 -13.98 -3.22 10.99
N PHE A 359 -13.67 -3.32 12.27
CA PHE A 359 -13.96 -2.35 13.31
C PHE A 359 -12.67 -1.66 13.73
N ASP A 360 -12.66 -0.35 13.78
CA ASP A 360 -11.54 0.49 14.21
C ASP A 360 -11.96 1.30 15.43
N PHE A 361 -11.07 1.38 16.42
CA PHE A 361 -11.18 2.29 17.55
C PHE A 361 -9.88 3.07 17.68
N THR A 362 -9.95 4.38 17.81
CA THR A 362 -8.77 5.24 17.91
C THR A 362 -8.92 6.22 19.07
N TYR A 363 -7.79 6.61 19.66
CA TYR A 363 -7.75 7.67 20.65
C TYR A 363 -6.54 8.59 20.43
N ASP A 364 -6.79 9.89 20.46
CA ASP A 364 -5.80 10.96 20.41
C ASP A 364 -5.60 11.54 21.81
N PHE A 365 -4.48 11.20 22.47
CA PHE A 365 -4.16 11.57 23.84
C PHE A 365 -3.83 13.05 24.03
N SER A 366 -3.72 13.84 22.96
CA SER A 366 -3.59 15.30 23.07
C SER A 366 -4.76 15.93 23.84
N LYS A 367 -5.93 15.28 23.82
CA LYS A 367 -7.13 15.72 24.57
C LYS A 367 -7.01 15.54 26.08
N VAL A 368 -6.06 14.75 26.56
CA VAL A 368 -5.75 14.54 27.98
C VAL A 368 -4.33 15.00 28.32
N GLY A 369 -3.72 15.84 27.46
CA GLY A 369 -2.45 16.52 27.74
C GLY A 369 -1.20 15.74 27.30
N VAL A 370 -1.31 14.65 26.54
CA VAL A 370 -0.17 13.89 25.99
C VAL A 370 -0.10 14.12 24.49
N ASP A 371 0.50 15.24 24.09
CA ASP A 371 0.61 15.61 22.68
C ASP A 371 1.43 14.61 21.88
N GLY A 372 0.95 14.31 20.66
CA GLY A 372 1.62 13.42 19.72
C GLY A 372 1.36 11.94 19.93
N LEU A 373 0.80 11.52 21.07
CA LEU A 373 0.47 10.11 21.35
C LEU A 373 -0.92 9.74 20.79
N LYS A 374 -0.99 8.64 20.05
CA LYS A 374 -2.23 8.08 19.49
C LYS A 374 -2.23 6.58 19.54
N THR A 375 -3.41 5.99 19.69
CA THR A 375 -3.62 4.54 19.64
C THR A 375 -4.67 4.16 18.62
N ILE A 376 -4.58 2.92 18.13
CA ILE A 376 -5.57 2.28 17.29
C ILE A 376 -5.72 0.82 17.72
N LEU A 377 -6.97 0.36 17.78
CA LEU A 377 -7.33 -1.04 17.91
C LEU A 377 -8.18 -1.41 16.70
N GLN A 378 -7.95 -2.60 16.14
CA GLN A 378 -8.71 -3.12 15.01
C GLN A 378 -9.15 -4.55 15.28
N TYR A 379 -10.36 -4.84 14.84
CA TYR A 379 -10.89 -6.19 14.76
C TYR A 379 -11.36 -6.43 13.33
N GLY A 380 -10.78 -7.41 12.66
CA GLY A 380 -11.04 -7.76 11.26
C GLY A 380 -11.62 -9.15 11.13
N LEU A 381 -12.58 -9.30 10.24
CA LEU A 381 -13.19 -10.58 9.86
C LEU A 381 -13.18 -10.67 8.33
N ALA A 382 -12.94 -11.88 7.79
CA ALA A 382 -13.22 -12.14 6.39
C ALA A 382 -13.61 -13.60 6.21
N ASN A 383 -14.71 -13.81 5.47
CA ASN A 383 -15.23 -15.13 5.14
C ASN A 383 -15.09 -15.32 3.64
N GLN A 384 -14.26 -16.25 3.22
CA GLN A 384 -14.11 -16.64 1.82
C GLN A 384 -14.85 -17.96 1.60
N ASP A 385 -16.00 -17.88 0.95
CA ASP A 385 -16.73 -19.07 0.55
C ASP A 385 -16.06 -19.80 -0.62
N ARG A 386 -16.51 -21.04 -0.88
CA ARG A 386 -16.01 -21.85 -1.97
C ARG A 386 -16.24 -21.19 -3.31
N VAL A 387 -15.18 -21.06 -4.12
CA VAL A 387 -15.23 -20.50 -5.48
C VAL A 387 -15.29 -21.64 -6.49
N LYS A 388 -16.34 -21.69 -7.33
CA LYS A 388 -16.51 -22.68 -8.42
C LYS A 388 -16.17 -24.11 -7.95
N SER A 389 -15.18 -24.75 -8.58
CA SER A 389 -14.68 -26.07 -8.25
C SER A 389 -13.50 -26.06 -7.27
N ALA A 390 -13.18 -24.92 -6.65
CA ALA A 390 -12.10 -24.84 -5.68
C ALA A 390 -12.28 -25.87 -4.56
N THR A 391 -11.18 -26.40 -4.07
CA THR A 391 -11.17 -27.47 -3.07
C THR A 391 -11.23 -26.93 -1.63
N THR A 392 -11.12 -25.62 -1.43
CA THR A 392 -11.04 -24.98 -0.12
C THR A 392 -11.87 -23.71 -0.02
N SER A 393 -12.28 -23.38 1.21
CA SER A 393 -12.73 -22.05 1.67
C SER A 393 -11.89 -21.63 2.87
N ALA A 394 -11.96 -20.36 3.28
CA ALA A 394 -11.17 -19.89 4.42
C ALA A 394 -11.86 -18.74 5.18
N ASP A 395 -11.84 -18.85 6.50
CA ASP A 395 -12.30 -17.82 7.43
C ASP A 395 -11.10 -17.18 8.13
N TYR A 396 -11.15 -15.87 8.29
CA TYR A 396 -10.05 -15.06 8.84
C TYR A 396 -10.57 -14.21 9.99
N ILE A 397 -9.83 -14.19 11.09
CA ILE A 397 -10.03 -13.29 12.21
C ILE A 397 -8.72 -12.57 12.48
N SER A 398 -8.76 -11.24 12.61
CA SER A 398 -7.57 -10.43 12.91
C SER A 398 -7.82 -9.52 14.10
N TYR A 399 -6.85 -9.47 15.01
CA TYR A 399 -6.78 -8.55 16.13
C TYR A 399 -5.53 -7.72 15.99
N ALA A 400 -5.67 -6.41 15.84
CA ALA A 400 -4.52 -5.53 15.70
C ALA A 400 -4.56 -4.37 16.69
N ALA A 401 -3.39 -3.99 17.19
CA ALA A 401 -3.18 -2.84 18.04
C ALA A 401 -1.99 -2.02 17.55
N GLY A 402 -2.09 -0.70 17.65
CA GLY A 402 -1.02 0.21 17.29
C GLY A 402 -0.93 1.40 18.22
N VAL A 403 0.30 1.81 18.51
CA VAL A 403 0.63 3.03 19.24
C VAL A 403 1.58 3.84 18.39
N SER A 404 1.30 5.12 18.20
CA SER A 404 2.19 6.06 17.51
C SER A 404 2.46 7.28 18.37
N TYR A 405 3.73 7.72 18.40
CA TYR A 405 4.14 8.88 19.18
C TYR A 405 5.02 9.81 18.33
N ALA A 406 4.48 10.96 17.97
CA ALA A 406 5.26 12.05 17.40
C ALA A 406 5.92 12.80 18.57
N VAL A 407 7.22 12.68 18.75
CA VAL A 407 7.95 13.17 19.93
C VAL A 407 8.01 14.70 19.91
N PRO A 408 7.29 15.43 20.79
CA PRO A 408 7.26 16.90 20.73
C PRO A 408 8.62 17.54 21.01
N ALA A 409 9.43 16.91 21.88
CA ALA A 409 10.76 17.40 22.26
C ALA A 409 11.79 17.26 21.14
N LEU A 410 11.59 16.38 20.15
CA LEU A 410 12.49 16.18 19.03
C LEU A 410 11.67 16.19 17.73
N LYS A 411 11.47 17.40 17.21
CA LYS A 411 10.70 17.62 15.99
C LYS A 411 11.27 16.78 14.84
N GLY A 412 10.41 16.03 14.19
CA GLY A 412 10.80 15.09 13.11
C GLY A 412 10.90 13.64 13.57
N LEU A 413 11.07 13.35 14.87
CA LEU A 413 11.06 11.99 15.40
C LEU A 413 9.64 11.46 15.59
N SER A 414 9.35 10.29 15.04
CA SER A 414 8.15 9.50 15.31
C SER A 414 8.51 8.06 15.65
N LEU A 415 7.82 7.52 16.64
CA LEU A 415 7.91 6.13 17.06
C LEU A 415 6.56 5.45 16.80
N GLU A 416 6.59 4.21 16.37
CA GLU A 416 5.39 3.41 16.12
C GLU A 416 5.63 1.97 16.58
N LEU A 417 4.68 1.42 17.34
CA LEU A 417 4.61 0.02 17.70
C LEU A 417 3.28 -0.54 17.19
N GLN A 418 3.34 -1.64 16.46
CA GLN A 418 2.19 -2.32 15.89
C GLN A 418 2.28 -3.81 16.19
N TYR A 419 1.15 -4.41 16.50
CA TYR A 419 1.01 -5.86 16.63
C TYR A 419 -0.29 -6.30 15.96
N GLU A 420 -0.25 -7.43 15.28
CA GLU A 420 -1.45 -8.09 14.76
C GLU A 420 -1.30 -9.61 14.89
N LYS A 421 -2.34 -10.24 15.43
CA LYS A 421 -2.57 -11.67 15.33
C LYS A 421 -3.67 -11.93 14.32
N GLN A 422 -3.43 -12.85 13.38
CA GLN A 422 -4.42 -13.32 12.42
C GLN A 422 -4.59 -14.84 12.54
N GLU A 423 -5.81 -15.29 12.77
CA GLU A 423 -6.22 -16.69 12.78
C GLU A 423 -6.89 -17.01 11.45
N ILE A 424 -6.51 -18.12 10.81
CA ILE A 424 -7.06 -18.58 9.54
C ILE A 424 -7.56 -20.00 9.71
N GLU A 425 -8.86 -20.22 9.55
CA GLU A 425 -9.45 -21.55 9.44
C GLU A 425 -9.69 -21.87 7.96
N THR A 426 -9.06 -22.91 7.44
CA THR A 426 -9.25 -23.39 6.07
C THR A 426 -10.01 -24.69 6.07
N THR A 427 -11.12 -24.76 5.35
CA THR A 427 -11.89 -26.00 5.14
C THR A 427 -11.56 -26.60 3.79
N ARG A 428 -11.17 -27.89 3.78
CA ARG A 428 -10.95 -28.69 2.55
C ARG A 428 -12.14 -29.57 2.28
N TYR A 429 -12.79 -29.36 1.15
CA TYR A 429 -14.04 -30.07 0.80
C TYR A 429 -13.85 -31.52 0.37
N SER A 430 -12.68 -31.93 -0.13
CA SER A 430 -12.43 -33.31 -0.59
C SER A 430 -12.56 -34.36 0.52
N ASN A 431 -12.31 -34.01 1.76
CA ASN A 431 -12.36 -34.89 2.94
C ASN A 431 -12.94 -34.21 4.17
N ASN A 432 -13.58 -33.06 4.01
CA ASN A 432 -14.16 -32.24 5.08
C ASN A 432 -13.18 -31.98 6.26
N THR A 433 -11.92 -31.70 5.94
CA THR A 433 -10.87 -31.46 6.94
C THR A 433 -10.69 -29.96 7.14
N LYS A 434 -10.58 -29.52 8.39
CA LYS A 434 -10.26 -28.15 8.77
C LYS A 434 -8.79 -28.04 9.18
N PHE A 435 -8.15 -26.95 8.75
CA PHE A 435 -6.79 -26.58 9.12
C PHE A 435 -6.84 -25.19 9.73
N THR A 436 -6.06 -24.96 10.77
CA THR A 436 -5.87 -23.63 11.35
C THR A 436 -4.43 -23.17 11.15
N ALA A 437 -4.24 -21.88 10.98
CA ALA A 437 -2.94 -21.25 10.99
C ALA A 437 -3.06 -19.93 11.78
N ASP A 438 -2.13 -19.72 12.68
CA ASP A 438 -1.97 -18.48 13.43
C ASP A 438 -0.76 -17.73 12.88
N LEU A 439 -0.92 -16.44 12.61
CA LEU A 439 0.14 -15.56 12.15
C LEU A 439 0.21 -14.35 13.06
N ASP A 440 1.33 -14.21 13.75
CA ASP A 440 1.62 -13.06 14.60
C ASP A 440 2.67 -12.17 13.94
N GLU A 441 2.55 -10.86 14.10
CA GLU A 441 3.61 -9.95 13.67
C GLU A 441 3.67 -8.70 14.55
N LEU A 442 4.85 -8.47 15.12
CA LEU A 442 5.21 -7.26 15.84
C LEU A 442 6.05 -6.36 14.94
N ARG A 443 5.77 -5.06 14.94
CA ARG A 443 6.54 -4.04 14.21
C ARG A 443 6.88 -2.88 15.13
N PHE A 444 8.15 -2.57 15.26
CA PHE A 444 8.62 -1.32 15.83
C PHE A 444 9.25 -0.47 14.73
N LYS A 445 8.90 0.82 14.69
CA LYS A 445 9.44 1.76 13.71
C LYS A 445 9.84 3.05 14.42
N ALA A 446 11.08 3.46 14.22
CA ALA A 446 11.56 4.78 14.57
C ALA A 446 11.94 5.52 13.28
N ASN A 447 11.36 6.69 13.07
CA ASN A 447 11.61 7.53 11.89
C ASN A 447 11.99 8.93 12.34
N TYR A 448 13.08 9.47 11.79
CA TYR A 448 13.47 10.86 11.99
C TYR A 448 13.52 11.57 10.64
N LYS A 449 12.66 12.59 10.45
CA LYS A 449 12.57 13.42 9.24
C LYS A 449 13.25 14.74 9.47
N PHE A 450 14.04 15.18 8.48
CA PHE A 450 14.78 16.44 8.50
C PHE A 450 14.68 17.18 7.16
#